data_ae0252ed0868cdbdd25e34830539748d
#
_entry.id   ae0252ed0868cdbdd25e34830539748d
#
_cell.length_a   1.000
_cell.length_b   1.000
_cell.length_c   1.000
_cell.angle_alpha   90.00
_cell.angle_beta   90.00
_cell.angle_gamma   90.00
#
_symmetry.space_group_name_H-M   'P 1'
#
loop_
_entity.id
_entity.type
_entity.pdbx_description
1 polymer ?
#
loop_
_entity_poly.entity_id
_entity_poly.type
_entity_poly.pdbx_seq_one_letter_code
_entity_poly.pdbx_strand_id
1 'polypeptide(L)'
;MSPADYILGSRTLSINSYGADVKALTDLLIKHKYIARSSVNTNYLGYVVYDSDVRSAVRAFQKDAGLSQDGIAGNATIAKLRTWIPKIYNLGDRVLVRGMRGTDATQLKNILIDKGFLEKPFAKGEILFDDAMETALKKFQDSIGIDATGKVDMQTFYFLKK
;
A
#
# COMPACT_ATOMS: atom_id res chain seq x y z
N MET A 1 34.86 -0.71 5.04
CA MET A 1 33.59 0.05 4.93
C MET A 1 32.62 -0.46 5.98
N SER A 2 32.12 0.43 6.80
CA SER A 2 31.13 0.11 7.83
C SER A 2 29.74 0.03 7.22
N PRO A 3 28.81 -0.76 7.80
CA PRO A 3 27.41 -0.73 7.36
C PRO A 3 26.77 0.64 7.37
N ALA A 4 27.28 1.58 8.19
CA ALA A 4 26.83 2.98 8.18
C ALA A 4 27.21 3.74 6.91
N ASP A 5 28.19 3.24 6.16
CA ASP A 5 28.70 3.89 4.96
C ASP A 5 28.12 3.34 3.66
N TYR A 6 27.30 2.30 3.75
CA TYR A 6 26.71 1.69 2.54
C TYR A 6 25.72 2.65 1.88
N ILE A 7 25.88 2.79 0.56
CA ILE A 7 25.01 3.66 -0.25
C ILE A 7 24.05 2.79 -1.05
N LEU A 8 22.76 3.14 -1.04
CA LEU A 8 21.76 2.41 -1.77
C LEU A 8 22.10 2.37 -3.26
N GLY A 9 22.12 1.17 -3.82
CA GLY A 9 22.48 0.92 -5.22
C GLY A 9 23.91 0.45 -5.41
N SER A 10 24.76 0.50 -4.37
CA SER A 10 26.14 0.04 -4.47
C SER A 10 26.25 -1.49 -4.39
N ARG A 11 25.23 -2.17 -3.88
CA ARG A 11 25.15 -3.64 -3.79
C ARG A 11 23.71 -4.10 -3.86
N THR A 12 23.52 -5.37 -4.16
CA THR A 12 22.20 -6.02 -4.12
C THR A 12 21.81 -6.28 -2.66
N LEU A 13 20.56 -5.99 -2.32
CA LEU A 13 20.03 -6.21 -0.97
C LEU A 13 19.01 -7.35 -0.96
N SER A 14 19.12 -8.20 0.04
CA SER A 14 18.23 -9.35 0.23
C SER A 14 18.11 -9.69 1.71
N ILE A 15 17.37 -10.74 2.03
CA ILE A 15 17.21 -11.22 3.42
C ILE A 15 18.57 -11.24 4.12
N ASN A 16 18.59 -10.71 5.35
CA ASN A 16 19.75 -10.59 6.24
C ASN A 16 20.72 -9.45 5.90
N SER A 17 20.53 -8.71 4.80
CA SER A 17 21.28 -7.48 4.59
C SER A 17 20.93 -6.46 5.67
N TYR A 18 21.90 -5.66 6.10
CA TYR A 18 21.67 -4.59 7.05
C TYR A 18 22.63 -3.43 6.78
N GLY A 19 22.23 -2.23 7.19
CA GLY A 19 23.06 -1.05 7.06
C GLY A 19 22.28 0.18 6.59
N ALA A 20 23.01 1.26 6.30
CA ALA A 20 22.43 2.53 5.88
C ALA A 20 21.69 2.41 4.55
N ASP A 21 22.15 1.55 3.65
CA ASP A 21 21.48 1.32 2.37
C ASP A 21 20.13 0.60 2.55
N VAL A 22 20.02 -0.33 3.51
CA VAL A 22 18.75 -0.97 3.84
C VAL A 22 17.80 0.07 4.43
N LYS A 23 18.28 0.97 5.28
CA LYS A 23 17.48 2.07 5.79
C LYS A 23 16.95 2.96 4.64
N ALA A 24 17.81 3.31 3.70
CA ALA A 24 17.39 4.12 2.54
C ALA A 24 16.34 3.39 1.70
N LEU A 25 16.48 2.08 1.52
CA LEU A 25 15.50 1.25 0.82
C LEU A 25 14.15 1.28 1.55
N THR A 26 14.15 1.03 2.86
CA THR A 26 12.92 1.00 3.63
C THR A 26 12.27 2.37 3.71
N ASP A 27 13.04 3.46 3.75
CA ASP A 27 12.48 4.82 3.71
C ASP A 27 11.72 5.06 2.40
N LEU A 28 12.23 4.58 1.26
CA LEU A 28 11.52 4.66 -0.02
C LEU A 28 10.26 3.80 -0.03
N LEU A 29 10.34 2.59 0.52
CA LEU A 29 9.17 1.69 0.62
C LEU A 29 8.08 2.29 1.51
N ILE A 30 8.46 2.96 2.59
CA ILE A 30 7.53 3.68 3.47
C ILE A 30 6.89 4.84 2.71
N LYS A 31 7.69 5.63 2.02
CA LYS A 31 7.22 6.77 1.22
C LYS A 31 6.16 6.34 0.21
N HIS A 32 6.36 5.19 -0.44
CA HIS A 32 5.45 4.66 -1.45
C HIS A 32 4.40 3.70 -0.89
N LYS A 33 4.32 3.59 0.44
CA LYS A 33 3.28 2.85 1.17
C LYS A 33 3.30 1.34 0.97
N TYR A 34 4.49 0.77 0.72
CA TYR A 34 4.65 -0.68 0.62
C TYR A 34 4.95 -1.33 1.97
N ILE A 35 5.43 -0.56 2.94
CA ILE A 35 5.71 -1.04 4.29
C ILE A 35 5.37 0.06 5.28
N ALA A 36 4.91 -0.32 6.47
CA ALA A 36 4.70 0.62 7.57
C ALA A 36 6.01 0.85 8.32
N ARG A 37 6.22 2.07 8.81
CA ARG A 37 7.42 2.37 9.62
C ARG A 37 7.55 1.44 10.81
N SER A 38 6.43 1.06 11.43
CA SER A 38 6.40 0.15 12.59
C SER A 38 6.84 -1.27 12.25
N SER A 39 6.86 -1.65 10.96
CA SER A 39 7.31 -2.97 10.50
C SER A 39 8.79 -3.02 10.16
N VAL A 40 9.50 -1.88 10.25
CA VAL A 40 10.94 -1.80 9.98
C VAL A 40 11.69 -2.09 11.28
N ASN A 41 12.56 -3.08 11.26
CA ASN A 41 13.28 -3.57 12.42
C ASN A 41 14.77 -3.26 12.33
N THR A 42 15.42 -3.20 13.48
CA THR A 42 16.86 -3.00 13.59
C THR A 42 17.50 -4.19 14.30
N ASN A 43 18.77 -4.43 14.01
CA ASN A 43 19.55 -5.44 14.74
C ASN A 43 20.08 -4.84 16.05
N TYR A 44 20.81 -5.66 16.82
CA TYR A 44 21.36 -5.22 18.12
C TYR A 44 22.41 -4.09 17.98
N LEU A 45 22.94 -3.87 16.78
CA LEU A 45 23.85 -2.76 16.49
C LEU A 45 23.13 -1.48 16.06
N GLY A 46 21.79 -1.54 15.92
CA GLY A 46 20.99 -0.38 15.52
C GLY A 46 20.85 -0.18 14.01
N TYR A 47 21.33 -1.11 13.20
CA TYR A 47 21.16 -1.03 11.74
C TYR A 47 19.83 -1.63 11.31
N VAL A 48 19.17 -0.98 10.36
CA VAL A 48 17.94 -1.52 9.75
C VAL A 48 18.27 -2.83 9.03
N VAL A 49 17.44 -3.84 9.26
CA VAL A 49 17.62 -5.19 8.73
C VAL A 49 16.62 -5.46 7.62
N TYR A 50 17.07 -6.11 6.56
CA TYR A 50 16.22 -6.63 5.50
C TYR A 50 15.64 -7.96 5.99
N ASP A 51 14.45 -7.91 6.56
CA ASP A 51 13.75 -9.08 7.09
C ASP A 51 12.63 -9.51 6.13
N SER A 52 11.80 -10.45 6.58
CA SER A 52 10.70 -10.98 5.77
C SER A 52 9.66 -9.92 5.41
N ASP A 53 9.44 -8.93 6.27
CA ASP A 53 8.51 -7.84 5.99
C ASP A 53 9.03 -6.93 4.89
N VAL A 54 10.34 -6.62 4.92
CA VAL A 54 10.98 -5.85 3.85
C VAL A 54 10.93 -6.63 2.53
N ARG A 55 11.20 -7.94 2.58
CA ARG A 55 11.12 -8.80 1.39
C ARG A 55 9.72 -8.77 0.78
N SER A 56 8.70 -8.90 1.61
CA SER A 56 7.30 -8.86 1.15
C SER A 56 6.96 -7.51 0.51
N ALA A 57 7.44 -6.41 1.09
CA ALA A 57 7.24 -5.08 0.54
C ALA A 57 7.96 -4.91 -0.81
N VAL A 58 9.18 -5.40 -0.92
CA VAL A 58 9.94 -5.37 -2.19
C VAL A 58 9.21 -6.17 -3.26
N ARG A 59 8.73 -7.36 -2.93
CA ARG A 59 7.97 -8.19 -3.88
C ARG A 59 6.68 -7.49 -4.35
N ALA A 60 5.96 -6.85 -3.45
CA ALA A 60 4.75 -6.10 -3.80
C ALA A 60 5.08 -4.94 -4.74
N PHE A 61 6.15 -4.21 -4.45
CA PHE A 61 6.62 -3.14 -5.33
C PHE A 61 7.02 -3.69 -6.71
N GLN A 62 7.80 -4.77 -6.74
CA GLN A 62 8.24 -5.39 -7.99
C GLN A 62 7.06 -5.80 -8.87
N LYS A 63 5.99 -6.33 -8.25
CA LYS A 63 4.77 -6.66 -8.97
C LYS A 63 4.17 -5.43 -9.65
N ASP A 64 4.02 -4.34 -8.91
CA ASP A 64 3.45 -3.10 -9.44
C ASP A 64 4.34 -2.47 -10.52
N ALA A 65 5.65 -2.62 -10.39
CA ALA A 65 6.62 -2.08 -11.33
C ALA A 65 6.85 -2.95 -12.56
N GLY A 66 6.22 -4.13 -12.63
CA GLY A 66 6.42 -5.05 -13.75
C GLY A 66 7.76 -5.75 -13.74
N LEU A 67 8.39 -5.87 -12.58
CA LEU A 67 9.69 -6.55 -12.41
C LEU A 67 9.49 -7.97 -11.89
N SER A 68 10.55 -8.79 -11.96
CA SER A 68 10.54 -10.12 -11.34
C SER A 68 10.31 -10.00 -9.85
N GLN A 69 9.36 -10.79 -9.32
CA GLN A 69 8.96 -10.74 -7.91
C GLN A 69 9.83 -11.66 -7.05
N ASP A 70 11.14 -11.46 -7.10
CA ASP A 70 12.11 -12.28 -6.36
C ASP A 70 12.36 -11.81 -4.93
N GLY A 71 11.91 -10.61 -4.58
CA GLY A 71 12.14 -10.06 -3.25
C GLY A 71 13.56 -9.61 -3.01
N ILE A 72 14.34 -9.46 -4.07
CA ILE A 72 15.73 -9.01 -4.02
C ILE A 72 15.81 -7.61 -4.61
N ALA A 73 16.39 -6.67 -3.85
CA ALA A 73 16.52 -5.29 -4.31
C ALA A 73 17.85 -5.12 -5.04
N GLY A 74 17.84 -5.46 -6.33
CA GLY A 74 18.96 -5.22 -7.23
C GLY A 74 18.85 -3.86 -7.92
N ASN A 75 19.75 -3.59 -8.87
CA ASN A 75 19.82 -2.29 -9.55
C ASN A 75 18.50 -1.91 -10.22
N ALA A 76 17.84 -2.83 -10.90
CA ALA A 76 16.58 -2.56 -11.59
C ALA A 76 15.48 -2.16 -10.61
N THR A 77 15.35 -2.87 -9.49
CA THR A 77 14.37 -2.58 -8.45
C THR A 77 14.63 -1.21 -7.81
N ILE A 78 15.89 -0.95 -7.44
CA ILE A 78 16.26 0.30 -6.78
C ILE A 78 16.08 1.50 -7.72
N ALA A 79 16.48 1.37 -8.99
CA ALA A 79 16.32 2.42 -9.97
C ALA A 79 14.83 2.79 -10.18
N LYS A 80 13.99 1.78 -10.30
CA LYS A 80 12.53 1.98 -10.44
C LYS A 80 11.95 2.65 -9.20
N LEU A 81 12.38 2.20 -8.02
CA LEU A 81 11.85 2.73 -6.75
C LEU A 81 12.21 4.19 -6.54
N ARG A 82 13.41 4.60 -6.95
CA ARG A 82 13.86 6.00 -6.83
C ARG A 82 13.05 6.96 -7.68
N THR A 83 12.57 6.52 -8.83
CA THR A 83 11.82 7.35 -9.79
C THR A 83 10.34 7.00 -9.79
N TRP A 84 9.89 6.15 -8.85
CA TRP A 84 8.51 5.68 -8.82
C TRP A 84 7.56 6.82 -8.50
N ILE A 85 6.53 6.95 -9.33
CA ILE A 85 5.42 7.86 -9.07
C ILE A 85 4.29 7.01 -8.51
N PRO A 86 3.82 7.31 -7.28
CA PRO A 86 2.73 6.52 -6.69
C PRO A 86 1.54 6.49 -7.63
N LYS A 87 1.03 5.28 -7.89
CA LYS A 87 -0.15 5.13 -8.72
C LYS A 87 -1.35 5.66 -7.97
N ILE A 88 -2.09 6.57 -8.59
CA ILE A 88 -3.34 7.06 -8.04
C ILE A 88 -4.45 6.16 -8.56
N TYR A 89 -5.15 5.50 -7.64
CA TYR A 89 -6.31 4.70 -7.96
C TYR A 89 -7.57 5.52 -7.71
N ASN A 90 -8.38 5.69 -8.76
CA ASN A 90 -9.71 6.23 -8.61
C ASN A 90 -10.70 5.09 -8.40
N LEU A 91 -11.84 5.38 -7.79
CA LEU A 91 -12.87 4.37 -7.56
C LEU A 91 -13.31 3.79 -8.92
N GLY A 92 -13.29 2.46 -9.01
CA GLY A 92 -13.58 1.74 -10.26
C GLY A 92 -12.35 1.23 -10.98
N ASP A 93 -11.14 1.73 -10.66
CA ASP A 93 -9.91 1.31 -11.32
C ASP A 93 -9.47 -0.10 -10.90
N ARG A 94 -9.87 -0.51 -9.71
CA ARG A 94 -9.52 -1.83 -9.15
C ARG A 94 -10.63 -2.29 -8.22
N VAL A 95 -10.65 -3.60 -7.92
CA VAL A 95 -11.50 -4.12 -6.86
C VAL A 95 -10.94 -3.62 -5.53
N LEU A 96 -11.74 -2.84 -4.81
CA LEU A 96 -11.31 -2.22 -3.55
C LEU A 96 -11.84 -3.05 -2.38
N VAL A 97 -10.95 -3.45 -1.49
CA VAL A 97 -11.28 -4.26 -0.32
C VAL A 97 -10.65 -3.66 0.94
N ARG A 98 -11.21 -4.04 2.09
CA ARG A 98 -10.68 -3.61 3.39
C ARG A 98 -9.16 -3.89 3.49
N GLY A 99 -8.44 -2.94 4.04
CA GLY A 99 -6.99 -2.99 4.19
C GLY A 99 -6.24 -2.24 3.09
N MET A 100 -6.89 -1.92 1.99
CA MET A 100 -6.29 -1.12 0.93
C MET A 100 -6.35 0.36 1.26
N ARG A 101 -5.37 1.10 0.78
CA ARG A 101 -5.28 2.54 0.96
C ARG A 101 -5.19 3.22 -0.40
N GLY A 102 -5.83 4.37 -0.54
CA GLY A 102 -5.75 5.14 -1.77
C GLY A 102 -6.82 6.22 -1.88
N THR A 103 -6.77 6.97 -2.97
CA THR A 103 -7.77 7.97 -3.31
C THR A 103 -9.14 7.31 -3.55
N ASP A 104 -9.15 6.10 -4.08
CA ASP A 104 -10.39 5.34 -4.28
C ASP A 104 -11.11 5.06 -2.95
N ALA A 105 -10.36 4.76 -1.88
CA ALA A 105 -10.96 4.59 -0.55
C ALA A 105 -11.57 5.90 -0.05
N THR A 106 -10.91 7.03 -0.30
CA THR A 106 -11.43 8.36 0.04
C THR A 106 -12.73 8.64 -0.71
N GLN A 107 -12.75 8.35 -2.00
CA GLN A 107 -13.93 8.54 -2.85
C GLN A 107 -15.08 7.65 -2.37
N LEU A 108 -14.80 6.39 -2.03
CA LEU A 108 -15.80 5.46 -1.48
C LEU A 108 -16.39 5.99 -0.19
N LYS A 109 -15.54 6.41 0.75
CA LYS A 109 -16.02 6.93 2.04
C LYS A 109 -16.94 8.12 1.83
N ASN A 110 -16.56 9.06 0.98
CA ASN A 110 -17.34 10.26 0.71
C ASN A 110 -18.68 9.93 0.06
N ILE A 111 -18.74 8.96 -0.82
CA ILE A 111 -19.99 8.49 -1.42
C ILE A 111 -20.90 7.87 -0.34
N LEU A 112 -20.33 7.03 0.53
CA LEU A 112 -21.09 6.39 1.61
C LEU A 112 -21.63 7.43 2.60
N ILE A 113 -20.87 8.49 2.88
CA ILE A 113 -21.33 9.62 3.70
C ILE A 113 -22.49 10.33 3.01
N ASP A 114 -22.33 10.64 1.74
CA ASP A 114 -23.32 11.35 0.93
C ASP A 114 -24.64 10.56 0.84
N LYS A 115 -24.55 9.23 0.75
CA LYS A 115 -25.71 8.35 0.69
C LYS A 115 -26.30 8.01 2.07
N GLY A 116 -25.69 8.48 3.16
CA GLY A 116 -26.22 8.30 4.50
C GLY A 116 -25.78 7.04 5.23
N PHE A 117 -24.78 6.33 4.72
CA PHE A 117 -24.29 5.08 5.33
C PHE A 117 -23.14 5.30 6.31
N LEU A 118 -22.48 6.46 6.26
CA LEU A 118 -21.44 6.88 7.20
C LEU A 118 -21.68 8.32 7.62
N GLU A 119 -21.12 8.70 8.77
CA GLU A 119 -21.23 10.04 9.29
C GLU A 119 -20.07 10.91 8.82
N LYS A 120 -20.34 12.23 8.67
CA LYS A 120 -19.32 13.22 8.36
C LYS A 120 -18.26 13.27 9.47
N PRO A 121 -17.06 13.81 9.20
CA PRO A 121 -16.72 14.66 8.05
C PRO A 121 -16.29 13.86 6.83
N PHE A 122 -16.34 14.51 5.67
CA PHE A 122 -15.79 13.94 4.43
C PHE A 122 -14.28 13.74 4.55
N ALA A 123 -13.78 12.70 3.90
CA ALA A 123 -12.37 12.36 3.91
C ALA A 123 -11.59 13.13 2.84
N LYS A 124 -10.30 13.34 3.08
CA LYS A 124 -9.37 14.00 2.16
C LYS A 124 -8.09 13.15 2.03
N GLY A 125 -7.41 13.32 0.90
CA GLY A 125 -6.15 12.62 0.65
C GLY A 125 -6.37 11.15 0.35
N GLU A 126 -5.46 10.33 0.78
CA GLU A 126 -5.55 8.88 0.64
C GLU A 126 -5.79 8.26 2.00
N ILE A 127 -6.89 7.55 2.16
CA ILE A 127 -7.26 6.94 3.44
C ILE A 127 -7.24 5.42 3.34
N LEU A 128 -7.25 4.77 4.49
CA LEU A 128 -7.38 3.34 4.62
C LEU A 128 -8.86 2.93 4.52
N PHE A 129 -9.14 1.91 3.74
CA PHE A 129 -10.45 1.25 3.75
C PHE A 129 -10.51 0.42 5.04
N ASP A 130 -11.22 0.91 6.03
CA ASP A 130 -11.29 0.33 7.38
C ASP A 130 -12.56 -0.49 7.61
N ASP A 131 -12.70 -1.03 8.83
CA ASP A 131 -13.84 -1.86 9.22
C ASP A 131 -15.16 -1.11 9.14
N ALA A 132 -15.17 0.16 9.53
CA ALA A 132 -16.39 0.99 9.50
C ALA A 132 -16.88 1.19 8.08
N MET A 133 -15.96 1.38 7.14
CA MET A 133 -16.29 1.52 5.72
C MET A 133 -16.79 0.21 5.14
N GLU A 134 -16.19 -0.93 5.52
CA GLU A 134 -16.67 -2.24 5.08
C GLU A 134 -18.09 -2.49 5.56
N THR A 135 -18.38 -2.21 6.81
CA THR A 135 -19.73 -2.36 7.38
C THR A 135 -20.74 -1.47 6.63
N ALA A 136 -20.38 -0.22 6.40
CA ALA A 136 -21.23 0.71 5.66
C ALA A 136 -21.46 0.26 4.22
N LEU A 137 -20.43 -0.25 3.56
CA LEU A 137 -20.53 -0.76 2.20
C LEU A 137 -21.46 -1.97 2.13
N LYS A 138 -21.36 -2.89 3.09
CA LYS A 138 -22.27 -4.04 3.16
C LYS A 138 -23.72 -3.60 3.32
N LYS A 139 -23.99 -2.59 4.16
CA LYS A 139 -25.35 -2.03 4.31
C LYS A 139 -25.84 -1.43 3.01
N PHE A 140 -24.97 -0.72 2.29
CA PHE A 140 -25.31 -0.18 0.97
C PHE A 140 -25.66 -1.30 -0.01
N GLN A 141 -24.83 -2.34 -0.07
CA GLN A 141 -25.08 -3.50 -0.95
C GLN A 141 -26.40 -4.19 -0.62
N ASP A 142 -26.70 -4.39 0.66
CA ASP A 142 -27.98 -4.93 1.10
C ASP A 142 -29.15 -4.05 0.65
N SER A 143 -29.00 -2.73 0.75
CA SER A 143 -30.07 -1.78 0.42
C SER A 143 -30.45 -1.78 -1.05
N ILE A 144 -29.53 -2.18 -1.92
CA ILE A 144 -29.78 -2.24 -3.39
C ILE A 144 -29.97 -3.66 -3.90
N GLY A 145 -29.99 -4.66 -2.99
CA GLY A 145 -30.34 -6.05 -3.33
C GLY A 145 -29.24 -6.86 -4.00
N ILE A 146 -27.97 -6.49 -3.78
CA ILE A 146 -26.83 -7.27 -4.24
C ILE A 146 -26.12 -7.93 -3.06
N ASP A 147 -25.24 -8.91 -3.34
CA ASP A 147 -24.50 -9.58 -2.28
C ASP A 147 -23.67 -8.61 -1.47
N ALA A 148 -23.76 -8.71 -0.14
CA ALA A 148 -23.05 -7.85 0.79
C ALA A 148 -21.62 -8.37 0.99
N THR A 149 -20.79 -8.26 -0.04
CA THR A 149 -19.41 -8.76 -0.01
C THR A 149 -18.46 -7.86 0.77
N GLY A 150 -18.80 -6.58 0.92
CA GLY A 150 -17.89 -5.58 1.48
C GLY A 150 -16.76 -5.18 0.53
N LYS A 151 -16.86 -5.55 -0.74
CA LYS A 151 -15.87 -5.24 -1.78
C LYS A 151 -16.51 -4.36 -2.84
N VAL A 152 -15.72 -3.43 -3.38
CA VAL A 152 -16.15 -2.63 -4.52
C VAL A 152 -15.63 -3.32 -5.78
N ASP A 153 -16.47 -4.16 -6.37
CA ASP A 153 -16.24 -4.71 -7.71
C ASP A 153 -16.96 -3.84 -8.76
N MET A 154 -16.98 -4.27 -10.00
CA MET A 154 -17.60 -3.50 -11.08
C MET A 154 -19.11 -3.34 -10.86
N GLN A 155 -19.78 -4.36 -10.35
CA GLN A 155 -21.23 -4.30 -10.07
C GLN A 155 -21.52 -3.25 -8.98
N THR A 156 -20.78 -3.30 -7.86
CA THR A 156 -20.95 -2.36 -6.76
C THR A 156 -20.60 -0.94 -7.20
N PHE A 157 -19.52 -0.79 -7.94
CA PHE A 157 -19.12 0.52 -8.46
C PHE A 157 -20.20 1.14 -9.33
N TYR A 158 -20.81 0.35 -10.20
CA TYR A 158 -21.90 0.81 -11.06
C TYR A 158 -23.03 1.47 -10.26
N PHE A 159 -23.42 0.86 -9.14
CA PHE A 159 -24.47 1.41 -8.29
C PHE A 159 -24.00 2.58 -7.42
N LEU A 160 -22.72 2.58 -7.01
CA LEU A 160 -22.17 3.68 -6.19
C LEU A 160 -22.15 5.01 -6.96
N LYS A 161 -21.87 4.98 -8.26
CA LYS A 161 -21.78 6.20 -9.07
C LYS A 161 -23.13 6.75 -9.49
N LYS A 162 -24.20 6.07 -9.18
CA LYS A 162 -25.57 6.58 -9.38
C LYS A 162 -25.98 7.45 -8.19
#